data_b51ded381482439753dee41edd490176
#
_entry.id   b51ded381482439753dee41edd490176
#
_cell.length_a   1.000
_cell.length_b   1.000
_cell.length_c   1.000
_cell.angle_alpha   90.00
_cell.angle_beta   90.00
_cell.angle_gamma   90.00
#
_symmetry.space_group_name_H-M   'P 1'
#
loop_
_entity.id
_entity.type
_entity.pdbx_description
1 polymer ?
#
loop_
_entity_poly.entity_id
_entity_poly.type
_entity_poly.pdbx_seq_one_letter_code
_entity_poly.pdbx_strand_id
1 'polypeptide(L)'
;MRTLLILACDPISNLYSNLGDLSRQLRERHIWRAVVGYPAAGFVFLEAVEFFVDNFELDASFLTVALILFVGALPVALIWNWCHGQAGTQTVSRREGWSYSLITALTLIAAGWYWVTAPDPSPADLADLGRPADMSIAVLPFTSTNKDSELDYLSDGIAESLINALSAVPNLKVISRLSAFALRDRTDYPEEVGRRLRVSKVLAGQLQHRGDNLIVRVTLVDTRDGRELWGDRFVRPMTEILELEEMITSDIATALRLELPGRRDDEGRVDPTAYRHYLQGRFLAHGSTADEIDRGLAHLREAISLDPAFAAAYASIADAMIVKAFFSTSPSAEIVGEARTAAQSAIALNPNLADAHAALASIRMFFDLDWQGSEDAFQEAISLGPTSSRAYYRYANLLTALGRFDEAVQMAEIAVEIDPIATGALHAVGLAKLFGGDFEGAVAAFGNAIEVRPDWTWGYIKKSLAHALMGEQTEALALARQTEELTAGWGSAFLQGWLAWVYSVTEQDELLQRVADRVNRGVEENRIEDPFGVAITYLATGELSKALDWIEKTVNDQSPNAVFWKVGTADHMRLGSATLRENPRFIELLRSINLAEY
;
A
#
# COMPACT_ATOMS: atom_id res chain seq x y z
N MET A 1 6.51 42.78 15.36
CA MET A 1 7.10 42.22 16.60
C MET A 1 8.00 43.25 17.33
N ARG A 2 8.94 43.91 16.66
CA ARG A 2 9.81 44.96 17.28
C ARG A 2 8.99 46.13 17.85
N THR A 3 7.94 46.58 17.18
CA THR A 3 7.08 47.70 17.58
C THR A 3 6.14 47.34 18.76
N LEU A 4 5.67 46.11 18.85
CA LEU A 4 4.82 45.61 19.95
C LEU A 4 5.61 45.38 21.25
N LEU A 5 6.87 44.93 21.16
CA LEU A 5 7.77 44.78 22.32
C LEU A 5 8.20 46.15 22.91
N ILE A 6 8.26 47.18 22.07
CA ILE A 6 8.67 48.54 22.49
C ILE A 6 7.52 49.27 23.19
N LEU A 7 6.26 48.98 22.85
CA LEU A 7 5.10 49.64 23.44
C LEU A 7 4.68 49.09 24.81
N ALA A 8 5.15 47.90 25.18
CA ALA A 8 4.68 47.19 26.39
C ALA A 8 5.48 47.50 27.66
N CYS A 9 6.78 47.85 27.57
CA CYS A 9 7.67 48.07 28.74
C CYS A 9 8.46 49.36 28.56
N ASP A 10 8.45 50.25 29.56
CA ASP A 10 9.12 51.60 29.57
C ASP A 10 10.65 51.51 29.66
N PRO A 11 11.41 52.60 29.34
CA PRO A 11 11.74 53.09 28.00
C PRO A 11 13.07 52.53 27.51
N ILE A 12 13.05 52.00 26.33
CA ILE A 12 14.27 51.50 25.67
C ILE A 12 14.84 52.63 24.81
N SER A 13 15.31 53.72 25.41
CA SER A 13 15.97 54.78 24.67
C SER A 13 17.45 54.50 24.33
N ASN A 14 18.02 53.38 24.82
CA ASN A 14 19.45 53.05 24.63
C ASN A 14 19.73 51.70 23.94
N LEU A 15 18.76 51.13 23.22
CA LEU A 15 18.89 49.75 22.67
C LEU A 15 19.56 49.69 21.29
N TYR A 16 20.02 50.78 20.75
CA TYR A 16 20.48 50.85 19.35
C TYR A 16 22.01 50.69 19.14
N SER A 17 22.80 50.44 20.18
CA SER A 17 24.24 50.46 20.01
C SER A 17 24.96 49.11 19.94
N ASN A 18 24.34 47.96 20.34
CA ASN A 18 25.07 46.67 20.26
C ASN A 18 24.18 45.43 20.15
N LEU A 19 24.31 44.69 19.05
CA LEU A 19 23.75 43.36 18.86
C LEU A 19 24.20 42.34 19.95
N GLY A 20 25.36 42.58 20.56
CA GLY A 20 25.90 41.83 21.68
C GLY A 20 25.10 41.99 22.97
N ASP A 21 24.61 43.19 23.26
CA ASP A 21 23.81 43.50 24.44
C ASP A 21 22.39 42.90 24.31
N LEU A 22 21.83 42.88 23.10
CA LEU A 22 20.53 42.25 22.85
C LEU A 22 20.57 40.72 23.10
N SER A 23 21.61 40.06 22.61
CA SER A 23 21.79 38.61 22.80
C SER A 23 21.99 38.22 24.28
N ARG A 24 22.68 39.10 25.04
CA ARG A 24 22.88 38.95 26.47
C ARG A 24 21.57 39.13 27.24
N GLN A 25 20.78 40.16 26.92
CA GLN A 25 19.47 40.42 27.53
C GLN A 25 18.45 39.31 27.22
N LEU A 26 18.45 38.78 25.99
CA LEU A 26 17.61 37.62 25.61
C LEU A 26 17.94 36.37 26.44
N ARG A 27 19.23 36.17 26.75
CA ARG A 27 19.70 35.06 27.57
C ARG A 27 19.36 35.23 29.05
N GLU A 28 19.61 36.42 29.60
CA GLU A 28 19.35 36.80 31.00
C GLU A 28 17.86 36.76 31.34
N ARG A 29 16.97 37.07 30.39
CA ARG A 29 15.51 37.06 30.55
C ARG A 29 14.86 35.71 30.19
N HIS A 30 15.66 34.68 30.01
CA HIS A 30 15.20 33.32 29.70
C HIS A 30 14.28 33.21 28.47
N ILE A 31 14.32 34.16 27.54
CA ILE A 31 13.46 34.20 26.35
C ILE A 31 13.67 32.93 25.48
N TRP A 32 14.90 32.42 25.45
CA TRP A 32 15.18 31.15 24.76
C TRP A 32 14.36 29.96 25.30
N ARG A 33 14.04 29.96 26.61
CA ARG A 33 13.18 28.93 27.17
C ARG A 33 11.74 29.04 26.64
N ALA A 34 11.25 30.27 26.43
CA ALA A 34 9.94 30.48 25.82
C ALA A 34 9.93 30.10 24.33
N VAL A 35 10.99 30.46 23.60
CA VAL A 35 11.11 30.18 22.15
C VAL A 35 11.24 28.67 21.86
N VAL A 36 11.89 27.91 22.73
CA VAL A 36 12.05 26.46 22.58
C VAL A 36 10.91 25.68 23.25
N GLY A 37 10.52 26.10 24.45
CA GLY A 37 9.49 25.38 25.23
C GLY A 37 8.06 25.60 24.74
N TYR A 38 7.77 26.76 24.12
CA TYR A 38 6.44 27.06 23.63
C TYR A 38 6.00 26.18 22.45
N PRO A 39 6.83 25.96 21.41
CA PRO A 39 6.48 25.01 20.34
C PRO A 39 6.32 23.58 20.85
N ALA A 40 7.17 23.12 21.78
CA ALA A 40 7.04 21.79 22.36
C ALA A 40 5.75 21.62 23.17
N ALA A 41 5.38 22.62 23.98
CA ALA A 41 4.10 22.63 24.69
C ALA A 41 2.90 22.70 23.72
N GLY A 42 3.09 23.39 22.58
CA GLY A 42 2.09 23.51 21.54
C GLY A 42 1.83 22.21 20.80
N PHE A 43 2.88 21.47 20.53
CA PHE A 43 2.76 20.15 19.92
C PHE A 43 1.92 19.22 20.81
N VAL A 44 2.26 19.09 22.09
CA VAL A 44 1.49 18.30 23.06
C VAL A 44 0.05 18.79 23.22
N PHE A 45 -0.17 20.11 23.16
CA PHE A 45 -1.52 20.67 23.23
C PHE A 45 -2.34 20.33 21.98
N LEU A 46 -1.75 20.45 20.79
CA LEU A 46 -2.45 20.14 19.53
C LEU A 46 -2.74 18.65 19.41
N GLU A 47 -1.82 17.77 19.79
CA GLU A 47 -2.07 16.33 19.88
C GLU A 47 -3.22 15.99 20.85
N ALA A 48 -3.25 16.66 22.00
CA ALA A 48 -4.37 16.46 22.92
C ALA A 48 -5.71 16.94 22.34
N VAL A 49 -5.72 18.05 21.59
CA VAL A 49 -6.93 18.54 20.91
C VAL A 49 -7.34 17.59 19.79
N GLU A 50 -6.39 17.10 18.99
CA GLU A 50 -6.63 16.11 17.94
C GLU A 50 -7.22 14.82 18.53
N PHE A 51 -6.64 14.31 19.62
CA PHE A 51 -7.20 13.18 20.36
C PHE A 51 -8.65 13.41 20.79
N PHE A 52 -9.00 14.61 21.28
CA PHE A 52 -10.38 14.93 21.66
C PHE A 52 -11.28 15.06 20.43
N VAL A 53 -10.83 15.64 19.33
CA VAL A 53 -11.58 15.75 18.07
C VAL A 53 -11.93 14.36 17.57
N ASP A 54 -10.97 13.44 17.52
CA ASP A 54 -11.16 12.09 17.00
C ASP A 54 -12.03 11.22 17.92
N ASN A 55 -11.82 11.27 19.26
CA ASN A 55 -12.58 10.41 20.18
C ASN A 55 -14.01 10.88 20.45
N PHE A 56 -14.33 12.14 20.21
CA PHE A 56 -15.67 12.70 20.45
C PHE A 56 -16.37 13.12 19.16
N GLU A 57 -15.83 12.71 17.98
CA GLU A 57 -16.36 13.04 16.64
C GLU A 57 -16.65 14.54 16.48
N LEU A 58 -15.75 15.39 17.01
CA LEU A 58 -15.89 16.84 16.93
C LEU A 58 -15.48 17.35 15.54
N ASP A 59 -16.01 18.49 15.13
CA ASP A 59 -15.69 19.12 13.86
C ASP A 59 -14.20 19.49 13.76
N ALA A 60 -13.57 19.27 12.61
CA ALA A 60 -12.15 19.60 12.34
C ALA A 60 -11.83 21.08 12.55
N SER A 61 -12.83 21.96 12.52
CA SER A 61 -12.73 23.39 12.87
C SER A 61 -12.20 23.62 14.28
N PHE A 62 -12.39 22.66 15.22
CA PHE A 62 -11.85 22.74 16.57
C PHE A 62 -10.34 22.76 16.57
N LEU A 63 -9.67 21.95 15.73
CA LEU A 63 -8.21 21.94 15.62
C LEU A 63 -7.69 23.29 15.10
N THR A 64 -8.35 23.87 14.11
CA THR A 64 -7.99 25.19 13.57
C THR A 64 -8.17 26.30 14.58
N VAL A 65 -9.27 26.29 15.35
CA VAL A 65 -9.50 27.24 16.44
C VAL A 65 -8.44 27.09 17.54
N ALA A 66 -8.09 25.87 17.92
CA ALA A 66 -7.04 25.58 18.89
C ALA A 66 -5.68 26.12 18.42
N LEU A 67 -5.37 25.96 17.13
CA LEU A 67 -4.16 26.50 16.51
C LEU A 67 -4.15 28.04 16.53
N ILE A 68 -5.26 28.71 16.21
CA ILE A 68 -5.39 30.17 16.28
C ILE A 68 -5.14 30.67 17.71
N LEU A 69 -5.75 30.03 18.71
CA LEU A 69 -5.59 30.37 20.12
C LEU A 69 -4.15 30.17 20.57
N PHE A 70 -3.52 29.06 20.16
CA PHE A 70 -2.14 28.75 20.47
C PHE A 70 -1.17 29.79 19.86
N VAL A 71 -1.28 30.07 18.56
CA VAL A 71 -0.43 31.07 17.88
C VAL A 71 -0.65 32.46 18.46
N GLY A 72 -1.88 32.82 18.79
CA GLY A 72 -2.22 34.09 19.41
C GLY A 72 -1.69 34.27 20.85
N ALA A 73 -1.49 33.18 21.59
CA ALA A 73 -0.91 33.21 22.93
C ALA A 73 0.63 33.38 22.91
N LEU A 74 1.31 33.09 21.80
CA LEU A 74 2.77 33.26 21.66
C LEU A 74 3.27 34.68 21.94
N PRO A 75 2.68 35.75 21.39
CA PRO A 75 3.09 37.13 21.72
C PRO A 75 2.95 37.45 23.22
N VAL A 76 1.88 36.96 23.86
CA VAL A 76 1.66 37.15 25.32
C VAL A 76 2.77 36.45 26.11
N ALA A 77 3.11 35.21 25.77
CA ALA A 77 4.19 34.49 26.42
C ALA A 77 5.57 35.15 26.25
N LEU A 78 5.85 35.70 25.07
CA LEU A 78 7.10 36.42 24.79
C LEU A 78 7.17 37.73 25.56
N ILE A 79 6.09 38.53 25.62
CA ILE A 79 6.02 39.76 26.39
C ILE A 79 6.17 39.47 27.89
N TRP A 80 5.48 38.43 28.38
CA TRP A 80 5.60 38.01 29.77
C TRP A 80 7.01 37.65 30.15
N ASN A 81 7.71 36.82 29.37
CA ASN A 81 9.10 36.47 29.63
C ASN A 81 10.05 37.67 29.50
N TRP A 82 9.76 38.59 28.60
CA TRP A 82 10.54 39.83 28.47
C TRP A 82 10.43 40.72 29.69
N CYS A 83 9.20 40.93 30.20
CA CYS A 83 8.94 41.81 31.33
C CYS A 83 9.26 41.17 32.68
N HIS A 84 9.06 39.84 32.83
CA HIS A 84 9.11 39.14 34.12
C HIS A 84 10.18 38.02 34.17
N GLY A 85 11.04 37.90 33.19
CA GLY A 85 12.07 36.85 33.12
C GLY A 85 13.29 37.02 34.04
N GLN A 86 13.34 38.05 34.90
CA GLN A 86 14.42 38.25 35.87
C GLN A 86 13.96 37.85 37.28
N ALA A 87 14.91 37.35 38.11
CA ALA A 87 14.65 36.99 39.48
C ALA A 87 14.34 38.24 40.34
N GLY A 88 13.17 38.26 40.99
CA GLY A 88 12.72 39.32 41.90
C GLY A 88 11.20 39.43 41.98
N THR A 89 10.67 40.13 43.00
CA THR A 89 9.23 40.43 43.10
C THR A 89 8.87 41.50 42.07
N GLN A 90 8.17 41.06 41.02
CA GLN A 90 7.73 41.96 39.94
C GLN A 90 6.20 42.09 39.97
N THR A 91 5.71 43.32 39.77
CA THR A 91 4.26 43.62 39.70
C THR A 91 3.90 43.97 38.26
N VAL A 92 2.80 43.40 37.77
CA VAL A 92 2.28 43.72 36.42
C VAL A 92 1.88 45.19 36.35
N SER A 93 2.47 45.94 35.44
CA SER A 93 2.12 47.34 35.24
C SER A 93 0.74 47.43 34.53
N ARG A 94 0.03 48.60 34.76
CA ARG A 94 -1.24 48.82 34.07
C ARG A 94 -1.14 48.74 32.53
N ARG A 95 -0.01 49.16 31.96
CA ARG A 95 0.25 49.14 30.50
C ARG A 95 0.43 47.69 29.98
N GLU A 96 1.16 46.87 30.72
CA GLU A 96 1.33 45.44 30.41
C GLU A 96 0.02 44.70 30.47
N GLY A 97 -0.79 44.93 31.51
CA GLY A 97 -2.13 44.38 31.63
C GLY A 97 -3.03 44.69 30.43
N TRP A 98 -2.97 45.96 29.96
CA TRP A 98 -3.70 46.37 28.75
C TRP A 98 -3.20 45.67 27.48
N SER A 99 -1.88 45.46 27.34
CA SER A 99 -1.30 44.74 26.17
C SER A 99 -1.72 43.28 26.15
N TYR A 100 -1.68 42.60 27.28
CA TYR A 100 -2.16 41.21 27.39
C TYR A 100 -3.66 41.08 27.06
N SER A 101 -4.47 41.98 27.66
CA SER A 101 -5.92 42.01 27.42
C SER A 101 -6.25 42.27 25.95
N LEU A 102 -5.53 43.18 25.29
CA LEU A 102 -5.76 43.50 23.88
C LEU A 102 -5.41 42.32 22.96
N ILE A 103 -4.24 41.70 23.18
CA ILE A 103 -3.81 40.55 22.35
C ILE A 103 -4.77 39.40 22.56
N THR A 104 -5.14 39.06 23.80
CA THR A 104 -6.09 38.02 24.11
C THR A 104 -7.45 38.29 23.47
N ALA A 105 -7.95 39.52 23.57
CA ALA A 105 -9.21 39.92 22.95
C ALA A 105 -9.17 39.78 21.41
N LEU A 106 -8.09 40.22 20.76
CA LEU A 106 -7.92 40.06 19.31
C LEU A 106 -7.86 38.59 18.89
N THR A 107 -7.16 37.76 19.68
CA THR A 107 -7.10 36.31 19.41
C THR A 107 -8.47 35.64 19.56
N LEU A 108 -9.22 35.98 20.61
CA LEU A 108 -10.59 35.47 20.80
C LEU A 108 -11.55 35.96 19.72
N ILE A 109 -11.39 37.23 19.28
CA ILE A 109 -12.18 37.76 18.15
C ILE A 109 -11.83 37.00 16.87
N ALA A 110 -10.55 36.74 16.59
CA ALA A 110 -10.14 35.99 15.42
C ALA A 110 -10.64 34.54 15.45
N ALA A 111 -10.57 33.89 16.59
CA ALA A 111 -11.10 32.54 16.78
C ALA A 111 -12.64 32.50 16.63
N GLY A 112 -13.34 33.46 17.24
CA GLY A 112 -14.79 33.61 17.13
C GLY A 112 -15.24 33.98 15.70
N TRP A 113 -14.49 34.87 15.04
CA TRP A 113 -14.71 35.20 13.63
C TRP A 113 -14.56 33.95 12.73
N TYR A 114 -13.46 33.20 12.91
CA TYR A 114 -13.26 31.95 12.20
C TYR A 114 -14.41 30.97 12.45
N TRP A 115 -14.83 30.79 13.72
CA TRP A 115 -15.93 29.89 14.06
C TRP A 115 -17.26 30.26 13.41
N VAL A 116 -17.54 31.57 13.29
CA VAL A 116 -18.79 32.08 12.70
C VAL A 116 -18.72 32.12 11.17
N THR A 117 -17.52 32.29 10.60
CA THR A 117 -17.32 32.43 9.15
C THR A 117 -16.66 31.23 8.51
N ALA A 118 -16.17 30.25 9.31
CA ALA A 118 -15.77 28.96 8.76
C ALA A 118 -16.98 28.42 7.98
N PRO A 119 -16.84 28.19 6.68
CA PRO A 119 -17.92 27.53 5.96
C PRO A 119 -18.15 26.18 6.65
N ASP A 120 -19.37 25.89 7.07
CA ASP A 120 -19.74 24.50 7.26
C ASP A 120 -19.24 23.73 6.04
N PRO A 121 -18.54 22.58 6.21
CA PRO A 121 -18.19 21.77 5.06
C PRO A 121 -19.49 21.58 4.29
N SER A 122 -19.57 22.24 3.14
CA SER A 122 -20.82 22.23 2.38
C SER A 122 -21.13 20.77 2.05
N PRO A 123 -22.40 20.37 1.92
CA PRO A 123 -22.73 19.07 1.37
C PRO A 123 -21.99 18.79 0.07
N ALA A 124 -21.52 19.84 -0.64
CA ALA A 124 -20.63 19.76 -1.79
C ALA A 124 -19.20 19.38 -1.42
N ASP A 125 -18.64 19.84 -0.29
CA ASP A 125 -17.26 19.50 0.13
C ASP A 125 -17.20 18.07 0.70
N LEU A 126 -18.24 17.62 1.41
CA LEU A 126 -18.41 16.22 1.81
C LEU A 126 -18.68 15.30 0.60
N ALA A 127 -19.38 15.82 -0.42
CA ALA A 127 -19.58 15.12 -1.69
C ALA A 127 -18.30 15.09 -2.54
N ASP A 128 -17.37 16.04 -2.39
CA ASP A 128 -16.09 16.07 -3.12
C ASP A 128 -15.06 15.09 -2.54
N LEU A 129 -15.09 14.79 -1.24
CA LEU A 129 -14.30 13.70 -0.62
C LEU A 129 -14.69 12.32 -1.15
N GLY A 130 -15.89 12.17 -1.69
CA GLY A 130 -16.40 10.95 -2.33
C GLY A 130 -16.48 11.01 -3.85
N ARG A 131 -16.17 12.16 -4.49
CA ARG A 131 -16.22 12.29 -5.95
C ARG A 131 -15.02 11.61 -6.59
N PRO A 132 -15.25 10.72 -7.56
CA PRO A 132 -14.18 10.16 -8.37
C PRO A 132 -13.40 11.30 -9.05
N ALA A 133 -12.06 11.17 -9.09
CA ALA A 133 -11.24 12.09 -9.87
C ALA A 133 -11.80 12.20 -11.31
N ASP A 134 -11.99 13.40 -11.82
CA ASP A 134 -12.64 13.63 -13.15
C ASP A 134 -11.96 12.86 -14.29
N MET A 135 -10.67 12.55 -14.13
CA MET A 135 -9.85 11.78 -15.06
C MET A 135 -9.53 10.39 -14.50
N SER A 136 -10.57 9.58 -14.31
CA SER A 136 -10.42 8.20 -13.82
C SER A 136 -11.35 7.24 -14.56
N ILE A 137 -10.84 6.03 -14.83
CA ILE A 137 -11.54 5.01 -15.60
C ILE A 137 -11.32 3.61 -15.02
N ALA A 138 -12.37 2.80 -15.04
CA ALA A 138 -12.27 1.36 -14.86
C ALA A 138 -12.66 0.67 -16.16
N VAL A 139 -11.85 -0.27 -16.63
CA VAL A 139 -12.16 -1.15 -17.76
C VAL A 139 -12.64 -2.47 -17.16
N LEU A 140 -13.92 -2.77 -17.31
CA LEU A 140 -14.49 -4.02 -16.82
C LEU A 140 -14.11 -5.20 -17.73
N PRO A 141 -14.07 -6.43 -17.19
CA PRO A 141 -13.93 -7.62 -18.03
C PRO A 141 -15.04 -7.65 -19.08
N PHE A 142 -14.67 -7.89 -20.32
CA PHE A 142 -15.66 -7.95 -21.38
C PHE A 142 -16.48 -9.22 -21.26
N THR A 143 -17.76 -9.15 -21.62
CA THR A 143 -18.65 -10.31 -21.53
C THR A 143 -18.73 -11.04 -22.88
N SER A 144 -18.61 -12.37 -22.85
CA SER A 144 -18.82 -13.20 -24.04
C SER A 144 -20.31 -13.53 -24.21
N THR A 145 -20.85 -13.33 -25.39
CA THR A 145 -22.28 -13.61 -25.68
C THR A 145 -22.55 -15.12 -25.81
N ASN A 146 -21.54 -15.95 -26.03
CA ASN A 146 -21.72 -17.36 -26.42
C ASN A 146 -21.28 -18.38 -25.36
N LYS A 147 -21.00 -18.02 -24.11
CA LYS A 147 -20.47 -18.94 -23.07
C LYS A 147 -19.38 -19.90 -23.60
N ASP A 148 -18.53 -19.41 -24.46
CA ASP A 148 -17.47 -20.17 -25.09
C ASP A 148 -16.18 -19.91 -24.30
N SER A 149 -15.69 -20.95 -23.62
CA SER A 149 -14.49 -20.85 -22.78
C SER A 149 -13.24 -20.39 -23.57
N GLU A 150 -13.22 -20.58 -24.88
CA GLU A 150 -12.16 -20.07 -25.74
C GLU A 150 -12.20 -18.55 -25.92
N LEU A 151 -13.34 -17.90 -25.68
CA LEU A 151 -13.48 -16.45 -25.76
C LEU A 151 -13.24 -15.75 -24.43
N ASP A 152 -13.32 -16.44 -23.30
CA ASP A 152 -13.18 -15.84 -21.98
C ASP A 152 -11.77 -15.25 -21.80
N TYR A 153 -10.70 -15.95 -22.24
CA TYR A 153 -9.36 -15.42 -22.15
C TYR A 153 -9.12 -14.21 -23.07
N LEU A 154 -9.81 -14.16 -24.24
CA LEU A 154 -9.75 -13.01 -25.14
C LEU A 154 -10.47 -11.80 -24.56
N SER A 155 -11.65 -12.03 -23.96
CA SER A 155 -12.43 -11.00 -23.29
C SER A 155 -11.61 -10.32 -22.18
N ASP A 156 -10.95 -11.14 -21.37
CA ASP A 156 -10.08 -10.70 -20.29
C ASP A 156 -8.81 -10.04 -20.83
N GLY A 157 -8.20 -10.66 -21.83
CA GLY A 157 -6.97 -10.19 -22.41
C GLY A 157 -7.12 -8.79 -23.06
N ILE A 158 -8.19 -8.57 -23.84
CA ILE A 158 -8.48 -7.26 -24.45
C ILE A 158 -8.74 -6.22 -23.35
N ALA A 159 -9.55 -6.53 -22.34
CA ALA A 159 -9.79 -5.61 -21.24
C ALA A 159 -8.49 -5.25 -20.49
N GLU A 160 -7.63 -6.24 -20.23
CA GLU A 160 -6.33 -6.02 -19.58
C GLU A 160 -5.37 -5.21 -20.45
N SER A 161 -5.34 -5.47 -21.76
CA SER A 161 -4.54 -4.71 -22.70
C SER A 161 -4.95 -3.22 -22.75
N LEU A 162 -6.26 -2.98 -22.74
CA LEU A 162 -6.81 -1.63 -22.64
C LEU A 162 -6.45 -0.95 -21.31
N ILE A 163 -6.48 -1.68 -20.19
CA ILE A 163 -6.00 -1.17 -18.89
C ILE A 163 -4.55 -0.72 -19.01
N ASN A 164 -3.68 -1.56 -19.57
CA ASN A 164 -2.26 -1.24 -19.70
C ASN A 164 -2.01 -0.06 -20.65
N ALA A 165 -2.66 -0.04 -21.80
CA ALA A 165 -2.53 1.05 -22.77
C ALA A 165 -3.02 2.39 -22.19
N LEU A 166 -4.15 2.38 -21.49
CA LEU A 166 -4.69 3.58 -20.85
C LEU A 166 -3.86 4.01 -19.61
N SER A 167 -3.22 3.08 -18.91
CA SER A 167 -2.33 3.39 -17.78
C SER A 167 -1.07 4.15 -18.20
N ALA A 168 -0.67 4.07 -19.46
CA ALA A 168 0.42 4.87 -20.01
C ALA A 168 0.02 6.33 -20.30
N VAL A 169 -1.28 6.67 -20.26
CA VAL A 169 -1.78 8.02 -20.53
C VAL A 169 -1.53 8.92 -19.33
N PRO A 170 -0.79 10.03 -19.47
CA PRO A 170 -0.53 10.95 -18.38
C PRO A 170 -1.83 11.50 -17.75
N ASN A 171 -1.86 11.59 -16.43
CA ASN A 171 -2.98 12.11 -15.64
C ASN A 171 -4.30 11.33 -15.74
N LEU A 172 -4.32 10.15 -16.35
CA LEU A 172 -5.46 9.25 -16.31
C LEU A 172 -5.26 8.20 -15.21
N LYS A 173 -6.10 8.23 -14.19
CA LYS A 173 -6.16 7.17 -13.18
C LYS A 173 -6.88 5.97 -13.77
N VAL A 174 -6.21 4.83 -13.88
CA VAL A 174 -6.79 3.59 -14.40
C VAL A 174 -6.80 2.53 -13.30
N ILE A 175 -7.96 1.94 -13.05
CA ILE A 175 -8.11 0.87 -12.06
C ILE A 175 -7.41 -0.39 -12.54
N SER A 176 -6.73 -1.07 -11.62
CA SER A 176 -6.02 -2.30 -11.94
C SER A 176 -6.97 -3.43 -12.39
N ARG A 177 -6.40 -4.36 -13.15
CA ARG A 177 -7.11 -5.56 -13.59
C ARG A 177 -7.76 -6.32 -12.43
N LEU A 178 -7.02 -6.55 -11.34
CA LEU A 178 -7.52 -7.36 -10.22
C LEU A 178 -8.81 -6.78 -9.63
N SER A 179 -8.87 -5.48 -9.46
CA SER A 179 -10.04 -4.80 -8.93
C SER A 179 -11.19 -4.73 -9.92
N ALA A 180 -10.91 -4.38 -11.18
CA ALA A 180 -11.93 -4.34 -12.22
C ALA A 180 -12.59 -5.73 -12.41
N PHE A 181 -11.79 -6.80 -12.34
CA PHE A 181 -12.24 -8.17 -12.54
C PHE A 181 -12.91 -8.79 -11.29
N ALA A 182 -12.67 -8.26 -10.11
CA ALA A 182 -13.42 -8.64 -8.91
C ALA A 182 -14.91 -8.29 -8.99
N LEU A 183 -15.30 -7.46 -9.97
CA LEU A 183 -16.70 -7.09 -10.21
C LEU A 183 -17.36 -7.87 -11.38
N ARG A 184 -16.70 -8.89 -11.95
CA ARG A 184 -17.16 -9.67 -13.10
C ARG A 184 -18.59 -10.19 -12.99
N ASP A 185 -18.92 -10.82 -11.86
CA ASP A 185 -20.20 -11.50 -11.65
C ASP A 185 -21.26 -10.60 -11.01
N ARG A 186 -20.94 -9.32 -10.84
CA ARG A 186 -21.84 -8.33 -10.27
C ARG A 186 -22.42 -7.48 -11.39
N THR A 187 -23.71 -7.66 -11.64
CA THR A 187 -24.51 -6.82 -12.57
C THR A 187 -24.78 -5.45 -11.96
N ASP A 188 -23.75 -4.79 -11.47
CA ASP A 188 -23.91 -3.50 -10.85
C ASP A 188 -24.09 -2.42 -11.95
N TYR A 189 -24.95 -1.47 -11.67
CA TYR A 189 -25.08 -0.28 -12.54
C TYR A 189 -23.74 0.48 -12.57
N PRO A 190 -23.41 1.17 -13.69
CA PRO A 190 -22.16 1.93 -13.82
C PRO A 190 -21.89 2.87 -12.64
N GLU A 191 -22.94 3.44 -12.05
CA GLU A 191 -22.85 4.32 -10.89
C GLU A 191 -22.37 3.58 -9.63
N GLU A 192 -22.79 2.33 -9.44
CA GLU A 192 -22.32 1.50 -8.31
C GLU A 192 -20.85 1.13 -8.49
N VAL A 193 -20.47 0.72 -9.71
CA VAL A 193 -19.06 0.45 -10.06
C VAL A 193 -18.23 1.71 -9.83
N GLY A 194 -18.70 2.87 -10.26
CA GLY A 194 -18.04 4.15 -10.06
C GLY A 194 -17.78 4.49 -8.59
N ARG A 195 -18.78 4.27 -7.72
CA ARG A 195 -18.65 4.48 -6.28
C ARG A 195 -17.64 3.53 -5.65
N ARG A 196 -17.70 2.24 -5.98
CA ARG A 196 -16.81 1.21 -5.40
C ARG A 196 -15.36 1.39 -5.82
N LEU A 197 -15.14 1.67 -7.11
CA LEU A 197 -13.79 1.84 -7.67
C LEU A 197 -13.30 3.30 -7.57
N ARG A 198 -14.14 4.22 -7.09
CA ARG A 198 -13.84 5.66 -7.05
C ARG A 198 -13.37 6.18 -8.42
N VAL A 199 -14.12 5.85 -9.47
CA VAL A 199 -13.85 6.29 -10.84
C VAL A 199 -15.02 7.06 -11.42
N SER A 200 -14.70 8.04 -12.28
CA SER A 200 -15.69 8.86 -12.96
C SER A 200 -16.23 8.20 -14.24
N LYS A 201 -15.54 7.20 -14.76
CA LYS A 201 -15.91 6.53 -16.01
C LYS A 201 -15.72 5.03 -15.93
N VAL A 202 -16.58 4.31 -16.61
CA VAL A 202 -16.51 2.85 -16.76
C VAL A 202 -16.54 2.51 -18.24
N LEU A 203 -15.60 1.68 -18.68
CA LEU A 203 -15.58 1.04 -19.98
C LEU A 203 -16.10 -0.38 -19.83
N ALA A 204 -17.17 -0.69 -20.52
CA ALA A 204 -17.74 -2.04 -20.61
C ALA A 204 -17.70 -2.53 -22.06
N GLY A 205 -17.54 -3.83 -22.24
CA GLY A 205 -17.51 -4.41 -23.59
C GLY A 205 -18.17 -5.78 -23.67
N GLN A 206 -18.57 -6.11 -24.91
CA GLN A 206 -19.12 -7.42 -25.24
C GLN A 206 -18.37 -8.01 -26.43
N LEU A 207 -17.96 -9.26 -26.31
CA LEU A 207 -17.33 -10.03 -27.38
C LEU A 207 -18.32 -11.02 -27.99
N GLN A 208 -18.27 -11.13 -29.32
CA GLN A 208 -18.97 -12.16 -30.07
C GLN A 208 -18.06 -12.69 -31.19
N HIS A 209 -17.90 -13.98 -31.27
CA HIS A 209 -17.22 -14.64 -32.39
C HIS A 209 -18.23 -15.05 -33.46
N ARG A 210 -17.98 -14.70 -34.73
CA ARG A 210 -18.82 -15.05 -35.85
C ARG A 210 -17.98 -15.42 -37.09
N GLY A 211 -17.84 -16.71 -37.37
CA GLY A 211 -16.91 -17.19 -38.40
C GLY A 211 -15.48 -16.86 -38.01
N ASP A 212 -14.71 -16.25 -38.89
CA ASP A 212 -13.31 -15.86 -38.62
C ASP A 212 -13.22 -14.46 -37.97
N ASN A 213 -14.35 -13.80 -37.72
CA ASN A 213 -14.35 -12.42 -37.23
C ASN A 213 -14.73 -12.34 -35.75
N LEU A 214 -14.02 -11.47 -35.07
CA LEU A 214 -14.34 -10.98 -33.72
C LEU A 214 -15.18 -9.71 -33.84
N ILE A 215 -16.31 -9.70 -33.17
CA ILE A 215 -17.18 -8.53 -33.04
C ILE A 215 -17.06 -8.03 -31.62
N VAL A 216 -16.57 -6.80 -31.46
CA VAL A 216 -16.41 -6.16 -30.15
C VAL A 216 -17.29 -4.93 -30.10
N ARG A 217 -18.18 -4.88 -29.12
CA ARG A 217 -18.93 -3.66 -28.77
C ARG A 217 -18.36 -3.09 -27.52
N VAL A 218 -18.09 -1.80 -27.53
CA VAL A 218 -17.50 -1.10 -26.38
C VAL A 218 -18.34 0.12 -26.06
N THR A 219 -18.57 0.37 -24.80
CA THR A 219 -19.34 1.51 -24.31
C THR A 219 -18.60 2.17 -23.16
N LEU A 220 -18.40 3.48 -23.23
CA LEU A 220 -17.83 4.32 -22.17
C LEU A 220 -18.97 5.10 -21.50
N VAL A 221 -19.13 4.93 -20.20
CA VAL A 221 -20.23 5.49 -19.41
C VAL A 221 -19.68 6.42 -18.34
N ASP A 222 -20.32 7.58 -18.14
CA ASP A 222 -20.10 8.44 -16.96
C ASP A 222 -20.79 7.82 -15.75
N THR A 223 -20.05 7.61 -14.68
CA THR A 223 -20.55 6.93 -13.47
C THR A 223 -21.41 7.83 -12.58
N ARG A 224 -21.45 9.14 -12.85
CA ARG A 224 -22.20 10.11 -12.06
C ARG A 224 -23.68 10.12 -12.39
N ASP A 225 -24.02 9.86 -13.65
CA ASP A 225 -25.39 9.94 -14.17
C ASP A 225 -25.78 8.78 -15.10
N GLY A 226 -24.89 7.78 -15.27
CA GLY A 226 -25.12 6.63 -16.14
C GLY A 226 -25.16 6.97 -17.64
N ARG A 227 -24.73 8.18 -18.01
CA ARG A 227 -24.80 8.62 -19.40
C ARG A 227 -23.69 7.98 -20.24
N GLU A 228 -24.05 7.42 -21.40
CA GLU A 228 -23.09 6.98 -22.40
C GLU A 228 -22.36 8.20 -23.00
N LEU A 229 -21.04 8.21 -22.85
CA LEU A 229 -20.15 9.23 -23.40
C LEU A 229 -19.72 8.90 -24.83
N TRP A 230 -19.49 7.63 -25.06
CA TRP A 230 -19.04 7.09 -26.33
C TRP A 230 -19.39 5.60 -26.43
N GLY A 231 -19.64 5.11 -27.63
CA GLY A 231 -19.80 3.68 -27.89
C GLY A 231 -19.60 3.39 -29.38
N ASP A 232 -18.96 2.24 -29.65
CA ASP A 232 -18.73 1.78 -31.02
C ASP A 232 -18.75 0.25 -31.13
N ARG A 233 -18.80 -0.23 -32.37
CA ARG A 233 -18.82 -1.62 -32.75
C ARG A 233 -17.75 -1.93 -33.78
N PHE A 234 -16.76 -2.69 -33.36
CA PHE A 234 -15.65 -3.11 -34.20
C PHE A 234 -15.91 -4.53 -34.74
N VAL A 235 -15.50 -4.76 -36.00
CA VAL A 235 -15.52 -6.09 -36.63
C VAL A 235 -14.15 -6.31 -37.25
N ARG A 236 -13.40 -7.27 -36.77
CA ARG A 236 -12.04 -7.58 -37.23
C ARG A 236 -11.80 -9.09 -37.25
N PRO A 237 -10.92 -9.58 -38.14
CA PRO A 237 -10.40 -10.94 -38.05
C PRO A 237 -9.69 -11.17 -36.70
N MET A 238 -9.75 -12.42 -36.21
CA MET A 238 -9.03 -12.82 -34.99
C MET A 238 -7.50 -12.55 -35.07
N THR A 239 -6.95 -12.47 -36.24
CA THR A 239 -5.53 -12.15 -36.47
C THR A 239 -5.19 -10.68 -36.29
N GLU A 240 -6.18 -9.80 -36.20
CA GLU A 240 -6.02 -8.34 -36.09
C GLU A 240 -6.40 -7.81 -34.70
N ILE A 241 -6.24 -8.64 -33.63
CA ILE A 241 -6.63 -8.27 -32.25
C ILE A 241 -5.83 -7.03 -31.77
N LEU A 242 -4.55 -6.96 -32.05
CA LEU A 242 -3.72 -5.82 -31.66
C LEU A 242 -4.18 -4.51 -32.30
N GLU A 243 -4.49 -4.55 -33.60
CA GLU A 243 -5.02 -3.38 -34.31
C GLU A 243 -6.37 -2.95 -33.75
N LEU A 244 -7.19 -3.92 -33.36
CA LEU A 244 -8.47 -3.67 -32.70
C LEU A 244 -8.29 -2.95 -31.35
N GLU A 245 -7.37 -3.40 -30.52
CA GLU A 245 -7.06 -2.78 -29.23
C GLU A 245 -6.50 -1.37 -29.38
N GLU A 246 -5.62 -1.15 -30.36
CA GLU A 246 -5.10 0.17 -30.69
C GLU A 246 -6.20 1.13 -31.13
N MET A 247 -7.13 0.66 -31.96
CA MET A 247 -8.28 1.46 -32.40
C MET A 247 -9.18 1.84 -31.20
N ILE A 248 -9.54 0.87 -30.37
CA ILE A 248 -10.36 1.12 -29.18
C ILE A 248 -9.66 2.12 -28.25
N THR A 249 -8.36 1.94 -27.98
CA THR A 249 -7.58 2.85 -27.11
C THR A 249 -7.55 4.27 -27.70
N SER A 250 -7.33 4.41 -29.00
CA SER A 250 -7.30 5.70 -29.68
C SER A 250 -8.65 6.42 -29.62
N ASP A 251 -9.74 5.67 -29.83
CA ASP A 251 -11.09 6.23 -29.83
C ASP A 251 -11.50 6.64 -28.40
N ILE A 252 -11.13 5.84 -27.37
CA ILE A 252 -11.34 6.21 -25.96
C ILE A 252 -10.56 7.48 -25.61
N ALA A 253 -9.28 7.56 -25.98
CA ALA A 253 -8.47 8.76 -25.71
C ALA A 253 -9.07 9.99 -26.37
N THR A 254 -9.54 9.86 -27.61
CA THR A 254 -10.24 10.93 -28.33
C THR A 254 -11.54 11.34 -27.61
N ALA A 255 -12.35 10.36 -27.19
CA ALA A 255 -13.58 10.61 -26.43
C ALA A 255 -13.32 11.31 -25.10
N LEU A 256 -12.19 10.99 -24.44
CA LEU A 256 -11.74 11.60 -23.19
C LEU A 256 -10.94 12.89 -23.40
N ARG A 257 -10.66 13.29 -24.64
CA ARG A 257 -9.81 14.44 -25.01
C ARG A 257 -8.39 14.35 -24.43
N LEU A 258 -7.81 13.16 -24.45
CA LEU A 258 -6.48 12.86 -23.98
C LEU A 258 -5.50 12.76 -25.15
N GLU A 259 -4.26 13.14 -24.89
CA GLU A 259 -3.16 12.88 -25.80
C GLU A 259 -2.55 11.51 -25.46
N LEU A 260 -2.57 10.59 -26.41
CA LEU A 260 -1.85 9.33 -26.25
C LEU A 260 -0.33 9.60 -26.32
N PRO A 261 0.50 8.97 -25.47
CA PRO A 261 1.93 8.98 -25.67
C PRO A 261 2.23 8.45 -27.08
N GLY A 262 2.99 9.21 -27.84
CA GLY A 262 3.34 8.81 -29.21
C GLY A 262 4.01 7.44 -29.19
N ARG A 263 3.48 6.49 -29.96
CA ARG A 263 4.14 5.20 -30.20
C ARG A 263 5.49 5.47 -30.81
N ARG A 264 6.55 4.87 -30.29
CA ARG A 264 7.84 4.84 -30.98
C ARG A 264 7.68 3.92 -32.19
N ASP A 265 7.94 4.44 -33.39
CA ASP A 265 7.93 3.65 -34.64
C ASP A 265 8.88 2.44 -34.62
N ASP A 266 9.76 2.36 -33.61
CA ASP A 266 10.74 1.28 -33.40
C ASP A 266 10.21 0.09 -32.56
N GLU A 267 9.01 0.18 -31.97
CA GLU A 267 8.39 -1.00 -31.34
C GLU A 267 7.88 -1.92 -32.45
N GLY A 268 8.65 -2.95 -32.74
CA GLY A 268 8.33 -3.95 -33.75
C GLY A 268 6.91 -4.49 -33.58
N ARG A 269 6.22 -4.72 -34.70
CA ARG A 269 4.85 -5.26 -34.69
C ARG A 269 4.91 -6.68 -34.11
N VAL A 270 4.31 -6.89 -32.93
CA VAL A 270 4.25 -8.22 -32.26
C VAL A 270 3.52 -9.20 -33.18
N ASP A 271 4.01 -10.43 -33.29
CA ASP A 271 3.31 -11.49 -34.03
C ASP A 271 1.92 -11.74 -33.42
N PRO A 272 0.84 -11.72 -34.22
CA PRO A 272 -0.53 -11.88 -33.70
C PRO A 272 -0.76 -13.21 -32.97
N THR A 273 -0.05 -14.27 -33.36
CA THR A 273 -0.15 -15.57 -32.69
C THR A 273 0.59 -15.56 -31.36
N ALA A 274 1.79 -14.94 -31.34
CA ALA A 274 2.53 -14.70 -30.10
C ALA A 274 1.67 -13.88 -29.09
N TYR A 275 0.98 -12.86 -29.60
CA TYR A 275 0.13 -12.02 -28.74
C TYR A 275 -1.07 -12.80 -28.16
N ARG A 276 -1.71 -13.67 -28.91
CA ARG A 276 -2.77 -14.54 -28.37
C ARG A 276 -2.26 -15.47 -27.27
N HIS A 277 -1.10 -16.09 -27.47
CA HIS A 277 -0.46 -16.89 -26.44
C HIS A 277 -0.09 -16.08 -25.20
N TYR A 278 0.40 -14.84 -25.38
CA TYR A 278 0.67 -13.92 -24.28
C TYR A 278 -0.58 -13.63 -23.45
N LEU A 279 -1.72 -13.27 -24.08
CA LEU A 279 -2.98 -13.02 -23.39
C LEU A 279 -3.45 -14.24 -22.60
N GLN A 280 -3.41 -15.44 -23.22
CA GLN A 280 -3.79 -16.70 -22.59
C GLN A 280 -2.85 -17.06 -21.43
N GLY A 281 -1.56 -16.84 -21.63
CA GLY A 281 -0.53 -17.07 -20.61
C GLY A 281 -0.71 -16.18 -19.40
N ARG A 282 -0.95 -14.89 -19.59
CA ARG A 282 -1.22 -13.94 -18.50
C ARG A 282 -2.50 -14.28 -17.74
N PHE A 283 -3.56 -14.62 -18.44
CA PHE A 283 -4.81 -15.04 -17.83
C PHE A 283 -4.60 -16.20 -16.85
N LEU A 284 -3.92 -17.25 -17.27
CA LEU A 284 -3.65 -18.43 -16.47
C LEU A 284 -2.62 -18.19 -15.36
N ALA A 285 -1.59 -17.38 -15.62
CA ALA A 285 -0.55 -17.07 -14.64
C ALA A 285 -1.04 -16.25 -13.44
N HIS A 286 -2.20 -15.59 -13.55
CA HIS A 286 -2.90 -14.95 -12.43
C HIS A 286 -3.88 -15.89 -11.70
N GLY A 287 -3.93 -17.17 -12.07
CA GLY A 287 -4.74 -18.19 -11.42
C GLY A 287 -4.35 -18.44 -9.96
N SER A 288 -5.17 -19.21 -9.26
CA SER A 288 -5.01 -19.47 -7.82
C SER A 288 -4.29 -20.79 -7.53
N THR A 289 -3.94 -21.58 -8.55
CA THR A 289 -3.33 -22.91 -8.42
C THR A 289 -2.00 -23.00 -9.15
N ALA A 290 -1.10 -23.84 -8.64
CA ALA A 290 0.19 -24.09 -9.29
C ALA A 290 0.04 -24.61 -10.74
N ASP A 291 -0.99 -25.44 -11.01
CA ASP A 291 -1.28 -25.96 -12.35
C ASP A 291 -1.68 -24.84 -13.34
N GLU A 292 -2.51 -23.89 -12.89
CA GLU A 292 -2.86 -22.73 -13.72
C GLU A 292 -1.63 -21.89 -14.05
N ILE A 293 -0.77 -21.65 -13.07
CA ILE A 293 0.48 -20.89 -13.26
C ILE A 293 1.38 -21.63 -14.26
N ASP A 294 1.54 -22.94 -14.16
CA ASP A 294 2.38 -23.73 -15.07
C ASP A 294 1.85 -23.73 -16.50
N ARG A 295 0.52 -23.83 -16.69
CA ARG A 295 -0.10 -23.68 -18.00
C ARG A 295 0.08 -22.25 -18.56
N GLY A 296 -0.05 -21.24 -17.69
CA GLY A 296 0.23 -19.85 -18.05
C GLY A 296 1.66 -19.65 -18.55
N LEU A 297 2.63 -20.18 -17.81
CA LEU A 297 4.04 -20.16 -18.19
C LEU A 297 4.32 -20.86 -19.53
N ALA A 298 3.63 -21.99 -19.81
CA ALA A 298 3.75 -22.66 -21.09
C ALA A 298 3.31 -21.77 -22.26
N HIS A 299 2.19 -21.09 -22.13
CA HIS A 299 1.73 -20.14 -23.14
C HIS A 299 2.65 -18.92 -23.28
N LEU A 300 3.16 -18.36 -22.17
CA LEU A 300 4.12 -17.25 -22.24
C LEU A 300 5.41 -17.64 -22.92
N ARG A 301 5.91 -18.87 -22.69
CA ARG A 301 7.10 -19.39 -23.38
C ARG A 301 6.84 -19.60 -24.88
N GLU A 302 5.62 -20.02 -25.25
CA GLU A 302 5.26 -20.13 -26.68
C GLU A 302 5.22 -18.74 -27.32
N ALA A 303 4.70 -17.72 -26.61
CA ALA A 303 4.70 -16.35 -27.10
C ALA A 303 6.11 -15.85 -27.43
N ILE A 304 7.10 -16.06 -26.55
CA ILE A 304 8.49 -15.66 -26.81
C ILE A 304 9.18 -16.56 -27.84
N SER A 305 8.72 -17.79 -28.04
CA SER A 305 9.21 -18.66 -29.12
C SER A 305 8.81 -18.14 -30.50
N LEU A 306 7.58 -17.63 -30.61
CA LEU A 306 7.04 -17.05 -31.83
C LEU A 306 7.57 -15.63 -32.09
N ASP A 307 7.73 -14.85 -31.03
CA ASP A 307 8.29 -13.49 -31.11
C ASP A 307 9.32 -13.26 -30.00
N PRO A 308 10.60 -13.52 -30.25
CA PRO A 308 11.67 -13.34 -29.28
C PRO A 308 11.91 -11.89 -28.84
N ALA A 309 11.33 -10.90 -29.52
CA ALA A 309 11.44 -9.49 -29.16
C ALA A 309 10.28 -9.00 -28.25
N PHE A 310 9.37 -9.89 -27.87
CA PHE A 310 8.17 -9.52 -27.10
C PHE A 310 8.48 -9.29 -25.60
N ALA A 311 8.95 -8.09 -25.26
CA ALA A 311 9.39 -7.69 -23.92
C ALA A 311 8.34 -7.96 -22.82
N ALA A 312 7.05 -7.66 -23.09
CA ALA A 312 5.97 -7.84 -22.12
C ALA A 312 5.74 -9.32 -21.75
N ALA A 313 5.96 -10.25 -22.68
CA ALA A 313 5.87 -11.67 -22.41
C ALA A 313 6.97 -12.12 -21.44
N TYR A 314 8.20 -11.65 -21.62
CA TYR A 314 9.30 -11.89 -20.66
C TYR A 314 9.00 -11.33 -19.26
N ALA A 315 8.49 -10.09 -19.16
CA ALA A 315 8.11 -9.51 -17.88
C ALA A 315 7.03 -10.34 -17.17
N SER A 316 6.06 -10.86 -17.94
CA SER A 316 5.00 -11.72 -17.41
C SER A 316 5.52 -13.10 -16.97
N ILE A 317 6.52 -13.66 -17.64
CA ILE A 317 7.21 -14.88 -17.19
C ILE A 317 7.90 -14.62 -15.84
N ALA A 318 8.61 -13.50 -15.72
CA ALA A 318 9.31 -13.14 -14.48
C ALA A 318 8.31 -13.03 -13.31
N ASP A 319 7.18 -12.34 -13.48
CA ASP A 319 6.15 -12.19 -12.46
C ASP A 319 5.50 -13.53 -12.10
N ALA A 320 5.15 -14.36 -13.09
CA ALA A 320 4.58 -15.69 -12.87
C ALA A 320 5.54 -16.62 -12.11
N MET A 321 6.84 -16.55 -12.42
CA MET A 321 7.86 -17.33 -11.72
C MET A 321 8.05 -16.88 -10.27
N ILE A 322 7.97 -15.57 -9.98
CA ILE A 322 7.99 -15.06 -8.60
C ILE A 322 6.78 -15.62 -7.83
N VAL A 323 5.57 -15.55 -8.41
CA VAL A 323 4.36 -16.11 -7.78
C VAL A 323 4.52 -17.62 -7.57
N LYS A 324 5.01 -18.36 -8.57
CA LYS A 324 5.27 -19.80 -8.45
C LYS A 324 6.22 -20.13 -7.30
N ALA A 325 7.24 -19.29 -7.05
CA ALA A 325 8.17 -19.50 -5.96
C ALA A 325 7.50 -19.46 -4.58
N PHE A 326 6.44 -18.66 -4.39
CA PHE A 326 5.66 -18.65 -3.16
C PHE A 326 4.80 -19.91 -2.95
N PHE A 327 4.45 -20.63 -4.02
CA PHE A 327 3.72 -21.90 -3.95
C PHE A 327 4.64 -23.12 -3.94
N SER A 328 5.96 -22.94 -4.04
CA SER A 328 6.91 -24.04 -4.07
C SER A 328 7.42 -24.37 -2.66
N THR A 329 7.65 -25.64 -2.40
CA THR A 329 8.21 -26.14 -1.12
C THR A 329 9.60 -25.57 -0.80
N SER A 330 10.35 -25.24 -1.84
CA SER A 330 11.58 -24.43 -1.80
C SER A 330 11.73 -23.83 -3.18
N PRO A 331 11.82 -22.51 -3.34
CA PRO A 331 12.10 -21.92 -4.63
C PRO A 331 13.43 -22.46 -5.12
N SER A 332 13.40 -23.32 -6.16
CA SER A 332 14.63 -23.85 -6.71
C SER A 332 15.44 -22.70 -7.32
N ALA A 333 16.76 -22.81 -7.25
CA ALA A 333 17.66 -21.87 -7.94
C ALA A 333 17.32 -21.72 -9.44
N GLU A 334 16.68 -22.75 -10.02
CA GLU A 334 16.19 -22.76 -11.39
C GLU A 334 15.00 -21.78 -11.58
N ILE A 335 13.99 -21.83 -10.69
CA ILE A 335 12.82 -20.92 -10.74
C ILE A 335 13.28 -19.46 -10.61
N VAL A 336 14.14 -19.18 -9.64
CA VAL A 336 14.68 -17.84 -9.41
C VAL A 336 15.57 -17.38 -10.56
N GLY A 337 16.40 -18.30 -11.12
CA GLY A 337 17.27 -18.04 -12.26
C GLY A 337 16.49 -17.72 -13.53
N GLU A 338 15.41 -18.44 -13.81
CA GLU A 338 14.53 -18.17 -14.94
C GLU A 338 13.80 -16.84 -14.77
N ALA A 339 13.23 -16.56 -13.58
CA ALA A 339 12.59 -15.29 -13.27
C ALA A 339 13.53 -14.09 -13.54
N ARG A 340 14.77 -14.20 -13.07
CA ARG A 340 15.80 -13.15 -13.25
C ARG A 340 16.15 -12.95 -14.72
N THR A 341 16.40 -14.05 -15.43
CA THR A 341 16.75 -14.01 -16.85
C THR A 341 15.61 -13.36 -17.65
N ALA A 342 14.37 -13.71 -17.34
CA ALA A 342 13.21 -13.14 -18.00
C ALA A 342 13.07 -11.64 -17.70
N ALA A 343 13.19 -11.20 -16.44
CA ALA A 343 13.13 -9.78 -16.09
C ALA A 343 14.24 -8.96 -16.80
N GLN A 344 15.46 -9.47 -16.82
CA GLN A 344 16.59 -8.82 -17.51
C GLN A 344 16.40 -8.77 -19.03
N SER A 345 15.86 -9.83 -19.62
CA SER A 345 15.53 -9.86 -21.06
C SER A 345 14.45 -8.84 -21.40
N ALA A 346 13.41 -8.72 -20.56
CA ALA A 346 12.37 -7.72 -20.73
C ALA A 346 12.92 -6.30 -20.71
N ILE A 347 13.81 -5.98 -19.76
CA ILE A 347 14.46 -4.66 -19.63
C ILE A 347 15.39 -4.40 -20.83
N ALA A 348 16.13 -5.41 -21.27
CA ALA A 348 17.03 -5.28 -22.42
C ALA A 348 16.26 -4.99 -23.72
N LEU A 349 15.07 -5.59 -23.90
CA LEU A 349 14.21 -5.38 -25.05
C LEU A 349 13.44 -4.06 -24.96
N ASN A 350 12.92 -3.72 -23.79
CA ASN A 350 12.23 -2.45 -23.52
C ASN A 350 12.63 -1.89 -22.15
N PRO A 351 13.61 -0.97 -22.09
CA PRO A 351 14.07 -0.37 -20.84
C PRO A 351 13.02 0.46 -20.09
N ASN A 352 11.94 0.86 -20.77
CA ASN A 352 10.86 1.67 -20.18
C ASN A 352 9.68 0.82 -19.69
N LEU A 353 9.80 -0.49 -19.62
CA LEU A 353 8.74 -1.38 -19.17
C LEU A 353 8.68 -1.46 -17.64
N ALA A 354 7.77 -0.70 -17.03
CA ALA A 354 7.61 -0.61 -15.56
C ALA A 354 7.46 -1.99 -14.89
N ASP A 355 6.67 -2.91 -15.49
CA ASP A 355 6.45 -4.25 -14.94
C ASP A 355 7.75 -5.08 -14.87
N ALA A 356 8.67 -4.90 -15.80
CA ALA A 356 9.95 -5.60 -15.80
C ALA A 356 10.86 -5.12 -14.65
N HIS A 357 10.89 -3.81 -14.38
CA HIS A 357 11.62 -3.24 -13.25
C HIS A 357 10.99 -3.67 -11.93
N ALA A 358 9.65 -3.70 -11.81
CA ALA A 358 8.95 -4.18 -10.61
C ALA A 358 9.20 -5.67 -10.34
N ALA A 359 9.28 -6.50 -11.39
CA ALA A 359 9.64 -7.91 -11.26
C ALA A 359 11.09 -8.07 -10.79
N LEU A 360 12.05 -7.33 -11.38
CA LEU A 360 13.46 -7.35 -10.97
C LEU A 360 13.61 -6.88 -9.51
N ALA A 361 12.89 -5.82 -9.11
CA ALA A 361 12.86 -5.34 -7.74
C ALA A 361 12.40 -6.43 -6.75
N SER A 362 11.33 -7.15 -7.10
CA SER A 362 10.81 -8.25 -6.28
C SER A 362 11.81 -9.41 -6.18
N ILE A 363 12.52 -9.75 -7.27
CA ILE A 363 13.56 -10.78 -7.24
C ILE A 363 14.70 -10.36 -6.31
N ARG A 364 15.17 -9.12 -6.41
CA ARG A 364 16.21 -8.58 -5.53
C ARG A 364 15.80 -8.61 -4.06
N MET A 365 14.55 -8.25 -3.76
CA MET A 365 14.01 -8.28 -2.40
C MET A 365 13.94 -9.69 -1.82
N PHE A 366 13.26 -10.60 -2.51
CA PHE A 366 12.88 -11.89 -1.91
C PHE A 366 13.98 -12.96 -2.02
N PHE A 367 14.82 -12.89 -3.04
CA PHE A 367 15.78 -13.96 -3.34
C PHE A 367 17.23 -13.51 -3.27
N ASP A 368 17.54 -12.28 -3.68
CA ASP A 368 18.91 -11.77 -3.62
C ASP A 368 19.24 -11.10 -2.29
N LEU A 369 18.19 -10.66 -1.56
CA LEU A 369 18.32 -9.87 -0.33
C LEU A 369 19.18 -8.61 -0.57
N ASP A 370 19.08 -8.07 -1.79
CA ASP A 370 19.71 -6.83 -2.26
C ASP A 370 18.71 -5.67 -2.04
N TRP A 371 18.72 -5.14 -0.84
CA TRP A 371 17.73 -4.13 -0.40
C TRP A 371 17.84 -2.84 -1.20
N GLN A 372 19.05 -2.33 -1.38
CA GLN A 372 19.26 -1.09 -2.13
C GLN A 372 18.92 -1.26 -3.61
N GLY A 373 19.41 -2.32 -4.24
CA GLY A 373 19.08 -2.57 -5.63
C GLY A 373 17.60 -2.86 -5.86
N SER A 374 16.90 -3.42 -4.86
CA SER A 374 15.44 -3.58 -4.90
C SER A 374 14.74 -2.22 -4.82
N GLU A 375 15.15 -1.35 -3.90
CA GLU A 375 14.59 -0.01 -3.74
C GLU A 375 14.76 0.82 -5.02
N ASP A 376 15.99 0.85 -5.58
CA ASP A 376 16.28 1.55 -6.83
C ASP A 376 15.38 1.06 -7.99
N ALA A 377 15.17 -0.25 -8.09
CA ALA A 377 14.35 -0.83 -9.14
C ALA A 377 12.83 -0.57 -8.94
N PHE A 378 12.33 -0.51 -7.69
CA PHE A 378 10.95 -0.09 -7.43
C PHE A 378 10.74 1.39 -7.75
N GLN A 379 11.68 2.26 -7.39
CA GLN A 379 11.61 3.68 -7.72
C GLN A 379 11.60 3.90 -9.23
N GLU A 380 12.42 3.17 -9.98
CA GLU A 380 12.39 3.19 -11.44
C GLU A 380 11.06 2.68 -11.99
N ALA A 381 10.53 1.57 -11.48
CA ALA A 381 9.20 1.07 -11.87
C ALA A 381 8.10 2.10 -11.65
N ILE A 382 8.13 2.81 -10.53
CA ILE A 382 7.17 3.88 -10.20
C ILE A 382 7.35 5.09 -11.13
N SER A 383 8.59 5.47 -11.45
CA SER A 383 8.86 6.58 -12.36
C SER A 383 8.34 6.32 -13.77
N LEU A 384 8.46 5.08 -14.23
CA LEU A 384 8.00 4.62 -15.55
C LEU A 384 6.49 4.36 -15.60
N GLY A 385 5.89 3.96 -14.46
CA GLY A 385 4.45 3.68 -14.34
C GLY A 385 3.85 4.26 -13.06
N PRO A 386 3.66 5.59 -12.95
CA PRO A 386 3.22 6.24 -11.71
C PRO A 386 1.78 5.91 -11.30
N THR A 387 1.02 5.24 -12.13
CA THR A 387 -0.34 4.75 -11.84
C THR A 387 -0.39 3.24 -11.54
N SER A 388 0.76 2.60 -11.37
CA SER A 388 0.85 1.18 -11.04
C SER A 388 0.68 0.92 -9.53
N SER A 389 -0.55 0.70 -9.06
CA SER A 389 -0.81 0.31 -7.67
C SER A 389 0.09 -0.86 -7.22
N ARG A 390 0.39 -1.80 -8.14
CA ARG A 390 1.27 -2.95 -7.87
C ARG A 390 2.69 -2.55 -7.50
N ALA A 391 3.29 -1.61 -8.21
CA ALA A 391 4.65 -1.15 -7.92
C ALA A 391 4.72 -0.51 -6.52
N TYR A 392 3.73 0.31 -6.17
CA TYR A 392 3.66 0.97 -4.88
C TYR A 392 3.48 -0.02 -3.72
N TYR A 393 2.51 -0.96 -3.78
CA TYR A 393 2.32 -1.87 -2.65
C TYR A 393 3.47 -2.88 -2.49
N ARG A 394 4.14 -3.28 -3.57
CA ARG A 394 5.35 -4.10 -3.48
C ARG A 394 6.52 -3.33 -2.88
N TYR A 395 6.67 -2.06 -3.22
CA TYR A 395 7.65 -1.19 -2.58
C TYR A 395 7.33 -0.99 -1.09
N ALA A 396 6.07 -0.81 -0.72
CA ALA A 396 5.65 -0.78 0.67
C ALA A 396 6.02 -2.07 1.45
N ASN A 397 5.92 -3.24 0.82
CA ASN A 397 6.36 -4.49 1.45
C ASN A 397 7.89 -4.52 1.69
N LEU A 398 8.70 -3.97 0.77
CA LEU A 398 10.13 -3.80 0.98
C LEU A 398 10.41 -2.87 2.17
N LEU A 399 9.79 -1.71 2.21
CA LEU A 399 9.94 -0.74 3.29
C LEU A 399 9.51 -1.34 4.64
N THR A 400 8.43 -2.14 4.65
CA THR A 400 7.98 -2.88 5.84
C THR A 400 9.06 -3.86 6.31
N ALA A 401 9.66 -4.64 5.41
CA ALA A 401 10.73 -5.59 5.76
C ALA A 401 11.97 -4.88 6.35
N LEU A 402 12.27 -3.67 5.87
CA LEU A 402 13.35 -2.83 6.38
C LEU A 402 13.02 -2.14 7.72
N GLY A 403 11.75 -2.13 8.14
CA GLY A 403 11.28 -1.44 9.35
C GLY A 403 11.00 0.05 9.14
N ARG A 404 10.91 0.52 7.89
CA ARG A 404 10.57 1.91 7.50
C ARG A 404 9.04 2.05 7.40
N PHE A 405 8.36 1.90 8.54
CA PHE A 405 6.90 1.72 8.57
C PHE A 405 6.11 2.94 8.08
N ASP A 406 6.51 4.16 8.42
CA ASP A 406 5.82 5.39 7.98
C ASP A 406 5.84 5.52 6.46
N GLU A 407 7.00 5.27 5.85
CA GLU A 407 7.16 5.29 4.39
C GLU A 407 6.40 4.12 3.74
N ALA A 408 6.38 2.96 4.37
CA ALA A 408 5.62 1.80 3.91
C ALA A 408 4.12 2.09 3.87
N VAL A 409 3.58 2.70 4.94
CA VAL A 409 2.17 3.11 5.00
C VAL A 409 1.86 4.12 3.89
N GLN A 410 2.71 5.15 3.72
CA GLN A 410 2.53 6.14 2.67
C GLN A 410 2.47 5.52 1.26
N MET A 411 3.41 4.62 0.93
CA MET A 411 3.42 3.95 -0.37
C MET A 411 2.21 3.04 -0.54
N ALA A 412 1.81 2.32 0.50
CA ALA A 412 0.64 1.45 0.47
C ALA A 412 -0.67 2.25 0.33
N GLU A 413 -0.79 3.40 0.98
CA GLU A 413 -1.96 4.29 0.87
C GLU A 413 -2.07 4.89 -0.54
N ILE A 414 -0.95 5.31 -1.15
CA ILE A 414 -0.93 5.71 -2.57
C ILE A 414 -1.43 4.55 -3.46
N ALA A 415 -1.03 3.32 -3.18
CA ALA A 415 -1.53 2.16 -3.92
C ALA A 415 -3.05 1.97 -3.77
N VAL A 416 -3.61 2.22 -2.57
CA VAL A 416 -5.06 2.18 -2.31
C VAL A 416 -5.78 3.37 -2.96
N GLU A 417 -5.16 4.54 -3.01
CA GLU A 417 -5.73 5.69 -3.75
C GLU A 417 -5.82 5.41 -5.25
N ILE A 418 -4.79 4.76 -5.82
CA ILE A 418 -4.80 4.35 -7.23
C ILE A 418 -5.87 3.28 -7.44
N ASP A 419 -5.95 2.29 -6.55
CA ASP A 419 -6.86 1.16 -6.68
C ASP A 419 -7.46 0.76 -5.32
N PRO A 420 -8.65 1.30 -5.00
CA PRO A 420 -9.26 1.18 -3.67
C PRO A 420 -9.64 -0.23 -3.22
N ILE A 421 -9.81 -1.17 -4.15
CA ILE A 421 -10.16 -2.56 -3.84
C ILE A 421 -9.05 -3.55 -4.20
N ALA A 422 -7.84 -3.05 -4.46
CA ALA A 422 -6.66 -3.91 -4.63
C ALA A 422 -6.32 -4.61 -3.32
N THR A 423 -6.68 -5.88 -3.19
CA THR A 423 -6.41 -6.68 -1.98
C THR A 423 -4.93 -6.63 -1.58
N GLY A 424 -4.01 -6.59 -2.56
CA GLY A 424 -2.56 -6.46 -2.31
C GLY A 424 -2.17 -5.13 -1.68
N ALA A 425 -2.81 -4.02 -2.08
CA ALA A 425 -2.58 -2.69 -1.52
C ALA A 425 -3.13 -2.60 -0.09
N LEU A 426 -4.40 -3.02 0.12
CA LEU A 426 -5.02 -3.09 1.45
C LEU A 426 -4.22 -3.98 2.41
N HIS A 427 -3.69 -5.10 1.91
CA HIS A 427 -2.82 -5.98 2.66
C HIS A 427 -1.50 -5.30 3.05
N ALA A 428 -0.88 -4.56 2.14
CA ALA A 428 0.37 -3.86 2.41
C ALA A 428 0.19 -2.77 3.48
N VAL A 429 -0.94 -2.01 3.45
CA VAL A 429 -1.30 -1.08 4.54
C VAL A 429 -1.41 -1.85 5.86
N GLY A 430 -2.16 -2.95 5.88
CA GLY A 430 -2.33 -3.77 7.08
C GLY A 430 -1.01 -4.35 7.61
N LEU A 431 -0.10 -4.79 6.74
CA LEU A 431 1.22 -5.31 7.15
C LEU A 431 2.12 -4.22 7.73
N ALA A 432 2.21 -3.07 7.06
CA ALA A 432 3.04 -1.96 7.52
C ALA A 432 2.58 -1.48 8.90
N LYS A 433 1.26 -1.35 9.10
CA LYS A 433 0.65 -0.97 10.38
C LYS A 433 0.84 -2.05 11.44
N LEU A 434 0.61 -3.34 11.11
CA LEU A 434 0.78 -4.45 12.04
C LEU A 434 2.22 -4.52 12.59
N PHE A 435 3.21 -4.52 11.68
CA PHE A 435 4.61 -4.59 12.08
C PHE A 435 5.13 -3.27 12.66
N GLY A 436 4.50 -2.14 12.36
CA GLY A 436 4.77 -0.84 12.96
C GLY A 436 4.13 -0.64 14.34
N GLY A 437 3.23 -1.55 14.77
CA GLY A 437 2.57 -1.48 16.08
C GLY A 437 1.23 -0.72 16.10
N ASP A 438 0.77 -0.21 14.95
CA ASP A 438 -0.58 0.34 14.78
C ASP A 438 -1.57 -0.81 14.54
N PHE A 439 -1.96 -1.48 15.62
CA PHE A 439 -2.81 -2.67 15.54
C PHE A 439 -4.26 -2.34 15.16
N GLU A 440 -4.81 -1.24 15.64
CA GLU A 440 -6.14 -0.74 15.27
C GLU A 440 -6.21 -0.44 13.78
N GLY A 441 -5.23 0.28 13.25
CA GLY A 441 -5.12 0.56 11.83
C GLY A 441 -4.93 -0.71 10.99
N ALA A 442 -4.21 -1.70 11.49
CA ALA A 442 -4.06 -3.01 10.84
C ALA A 442 -5.40 -3.77 10.78
N VAL A 443 -6.18 -3.78 11.88
CA VAL A 443 -7.52 -4.39 11.94
C VAL A 443 -8.44 -3.77 10.88
N ALA A 444 -8.44 -2.45 10.76
CA ALA A 444 -9.24 -1.74 9.77
C ALA A 444 -8.81 -2.11 8.33
N ALA A 445 -7.51 -2.07 8.03
CA ALA A 445 -6.99 -2.38 6.70
C ALA A 445 -7.26 -3.84 6.27
N PHE A 446 -7.03 -4.81 7.16
CA PHE A 446 -7.36 -6.21 6.87
C PHE A 446 -8.87 -6.42 6.81
N GLY A 447 -9.68 -5.69 7.58
CA GLY A 447 -11.14 -5.68 7.48
C GLY A 447 -11.60 -5.29 6.08
N ASN A 448 -11.11 -4.18 5.55
CA ASN A 448 -11.40 -3.72 4.19
C ASN A 448 -10.98 -4.77 3.13
N ALA A 449 -9.84 -5.42 3.31
CA ALA A 449 -9.39 -6.47 2.39
C ALA A 449 -10.31 -7.70 2.42
N ILE A 450 -10.83 -8.08 3.59
CA ILE A 450 -11.81 -9.18 3.75
C ILE A 450 -13.16 -8.82 3.11
N GLU A 451 -13.61 -7.57 3.23
CA GLU A 451 -14.85 -7.12 2.57
C GLU A 451 -14.76 -7.23 1.04
N VAL A 452 -13.58 -6.92 0.48
CA VAL A 452 -13.31 -7.08 -0.95
C VAL A 452 -13.27 -8.55 -1.34
N ARG A 453 -12.60 -9.37 -0.52
CA ARG A 453 -12.35 -10.79 -0.79
C ARG A 453 -12.65 -11.66 0.44
N PRO A 454 -13.92 -12.07 0.66
CA PRO A 454 -14.34 -12.80 1.85
C PRO A 454 -13.76 -14.22 2.00
N ASP A 455 -13.20 -14.80 0.97
CA ASP A 455 -12.52 -16.10 0.97
C ASP A 455 -11.01 -15.99 1.25
N TRP A 456 -10.50 -14.78 1.48
CA TRP A 456 -9.08 -14.54 1.61
C TRP A 456 -8.57 -14.79 3.05
N THR A 457 -8.10 -16.01 3.29
CA THR A 457 -7.67 -16.51 4.61
C THR A 457 -6.56 -15.68 5.27
N TRP A 458 -5.68 -15.08 4.48
CA TRP A 458 -4.59 -14.24 4.97
C TRP A 458 -5.06 -12.97 5.68
N GLY A 459 -6.19 -12.41 5.26
CA GLY A 459 -6.81 -11.27 5.92
C GLY A 459 -7.30 -11.64 7.32
N TYR A 460 -7.99 -12.77 7.43
CA TYR A 460 -8.53 -13.24 8.71
C TYR A 460 -7.44 -13.51 9.74
N ILE A 461 -6.40 -14.26 9.36
CA ILE A 461 -5.36 -14.64 10.34
C ILE A 461 -4.52 -13.44 10.79
N LYS A 462 -4.24 -12.48 9.90
CA LYS A 462 -3.48 -11.27 10.26
C LYS A 462 -4.31 -10.30 11.09
N LYS A 463 -5.60 -10.14 10.76
CA LYS A 463 -6.56 -9.42 11.59
C LYS A 463 -6.69 -10.06 12.98
N SER A 464 -6.74 -11.40 13.04
CA SER A 464 -6.74 -12.16 14.30
C SER A 464 -5.51 -11.85 15.15
N LEU A 465 -4.31 -11.84 14.54
CA LEU A 465 -3.08 -11.50 15.26
C LEU A 465 -3.10 -10.06 15.79
N ALA A 466 -3.60 -9.09 14.99
CA ALA A 466 -3.72 -7.71 15.45
C ALA A 466 -4.61 -7.60 16.70
N HIS A 467 -5.81 -8.23 16.69
CA HIS A 467 -6.67 -8.30 17.88
C HIS A 467 -6.00 -9.00 19.07
N ALA A 468 -5.25 -10.09 18.81
CA ALA A 468 -4.51 -10.79 19.87
C ALA A 468 -3.46 -9.87 20.52
N LEU A 469 -2.72 -9.08 19.73
CA LEU A 469 -1.70 -8.16 20.22
C LEU A 469 -2.30 -6.99 21.01
N MET A 470 -3.53 -6.57 20.70
CA MET A 470 -4.31 -5.61 21.51
C MET A 470 -4.90 -6.23 22.79
N GLY A 471 -4.86 -7.55 22.95
CA GLY A 471 -5.47 -8.25 24.09
C GLY A 471 -6.97 -8.57 23.90
N GLU A 472 -7.50 -8.40 22.73
CA GLU A 472 -8.89 -8.68 22.36
C GLU A 472 -9.08 -10.15 21.99
N GLN A 473 -9.01 -11.01 23.02
CA GLN A 473 -8.97 -12.47 22.86
C GLN A 473 -10.19 -13.05 22.15
N THR A 474 -11.38 -12.51 22.40
CA THR A 474 -12.63 -13.04 21.82
C THR A 474 -12.65 -12.90 20.31
N GLU A 475 -12.31 -11.71 19.81
CA GLU A 475 -12.24 -11.36 18.40
C GLU A 475 -11.11 -12.13 17.71
N ALA A 476 -9.94 -12.17 18.35
CA ALA A 476 -8.78 -12.91 17.85
C ALA A 476 -9.12 -14.40 17.64
N LEU A 477 -9.68 -15.06 18.63
CA LEU A 477 -10.02 -16.49 18.57
C LEU A 477 -11.17 -16.80 17.61
N ALA A 478 -12.14 -15.88 17.45
CA ALA A 478 -13.21 -16.02 16.46
C ALA A 478 -12.65 -16.03 15.03
N LEU A 479 -11.73 -15.09 14.72
CA LEU A 479 -11.09 -14.98 13.40
C LEU A 479 -10.11 -16.14 13.14
N ALA A 480 -9.37 -16.60 14.15
CA ALA A 480 -8.51 -17.78 14.04
C ALA A 480 -9.33 -19.04 13.71
N ARG A 481 -10.46 -19.24 14.38
CA ARG A 481 -11.39 -20.35 14.08
C ARG A 481 -11.95 -20.26 12.67
N GLN A 482 -12.36 -19.08 12.23
CA GLN A 482 -12.83 -18.86 10.86
C GLN A 482 -11.74 -19.18 9.83
N THR A 483 -10.47 -18.86 10.14
CA THR A 483 -9.33 -19.24 9.30
C THR A 483 -9.19 -20.76 9.19
N GLU A 484 -9.30 -21.50 10.31
CA GLU A 484 -9.25 -22.97 10.30
C GLU A 484 -10.42 -23.59 9.51
N GLU A 485 -11.62 -23.02 9.59
CA GLU A 485 -12.80 -23.47 8.83
C GLU A 485 -12.60 -23.28 7.33
N LEU A 486 -12.14 -22.11 6.89
CA LEU A 486 -11.88 -21.79 5.47
C LEU A 486 -10.80 -22.68 4.85
N THR A 487 -9.88 -23.20 5.66
CA THR A 487 -8.76 -24.04 5.19
C THR A 487 -8.94 -25.53 5.47
N ALA A 488 -10.11 -25.95 5.92
CA ALA A 488 -10.37 -27.33 6.37
C ALA A 488 -9.29 -27.84 7.37
N GLY A 489 -8.73 -26.93 8.16
CA GLY A 489 -7.83 -27.20 9.28
C GLY A 489 -6.35 -27.33 8.96
N TRP A 490 -5.91 -27.43 7.69
CA TRP A 490 -4.48 -27.43 7.34
C TRP A 490 -4.05 -26.11 6.67
N GLY A 491 -4.53 -25.83 5.47
CA GLY A 491 -4.12 -24.69 4.65
C GLY A 491 -2.68 -24.84 4.14
N SER A 492 -1.70 -24.43 4.94
CA SER A 492 -0.26 -24.58 4.66
C SER A 492 0.55 -24.48 5.96
N ALA A 493 1.81 -24.93 5.94
CA ALA A 493 2.72 -24.77 7.09
C ALA A 493 2.86 -23.28 7.50
N PHE A 494 2.91 -22.39 6.53
CA PHE A 494 2.95 -20.95 6.76
C PHE A 494 1.73 -20.46 7.56
N LEU A 495 0.52 -20.87 7.18
CA LEU A 495 -0.70 -20.49 7.89
C LEU A 495 -0.75 -21.08 9.30
N GLN A 496 -0.29 -22.33 9.47
CA GLN A 496 -0.18 -22.96 10.81
C GLN A 496 0.75 -22.15 11.73
N GLY A 497 1.85 -21.61 11.21
CA GLY A 497 2.73 -20.74 11.97
C GLY A 497 2.03 -19.49 12.50
N TRP A 498 1.22 -18.82 11.67
CA TRP A 498 0.44 -17.66 12.11
C TRP A 498 -0.62 -18.03 13.14
N LEU A 499 -1.30 -19.18 13.01
CA LEU A 499 -2.23 -19.70 14.03
C LEU A 499 -1.51 -19.96 15.34
N ALA A 500 -0.34 -20.62 15.30
CA ALA A 500 0.48 -20.84 16.48
C ALA A 500 0.85 -19.52 17.19
N TRP A 501 1.18 -18.49 16.40
CA TRP A 501 1.48 -17.17 16.93
C TRP A 501 0.27 -16.56 17.66
N VAL A 502 -0.92 -16.55 17.04
CA VAL A 502 -2.15 -16.09 17.69
C VAL A 502 -2.43 -16.85 18.98
N TYR A 503 -2.35 -18.19 18.96
CA TYR A 503 -2.63 -19.00 20.14
C TYR A 503 -1.61 -18.82 21.26
N SER A 504 -0.35 -18.57 20.92
CA SER A 504 0.69 -18.20 21.91
C SER A 504 0.41 -16.86 22.56
N VAL A 505 0.07 -15.82 21.77
CA VAL A 505 -0.23 -14.47 22.30
C VAL A 505 -1.50 -14.46 23.14
N THR A 506 -2.50 -15.29 22.79
CA THR A 506 -3.76 -15.42 23.54
C THR A 506 -3.73 -16.48 24.64
N GLU A 507 -2.57 -17.07 24.93
CA GLU A 507 -2.36 -18.07 25.98
C GLU A 507 -3.29 -19.31 25.84
N GLN A 508 -3.46 -19.79 24.60
CA GLN A 508 -4.30 -20.95 24.29
C GLN A 508 -3.45 -22.22 24.11
N ASP A 509 -2.86 -22.72 25.19
CA ASP A 509 -1.88 -23.82 25.16
C ASP A 509 -2.38 -25.09 24.46
N GLU A 510 -3.64 -25.51 24.66
CA GLU A 510 -4.20 -26.70 24.02
C GLU A 510 -4.34 -26.52 22.50
N LEU A 511 -4.69 -25.30 22.04
CA LEU A 511 -4.81 -24.99 20.61
C LEU A 511 -3.42 -24.88 19.97
N LEU A 512 -2.49 -24.23 20.66
CA LEU A 512 -1.10 -24.14 20.25
C LEU A 512 -0.46 -25.52 20.10
N GLN A 513 -0.66 -26.41 21.07
CA GLN A 513 -0.11 -27.78 21.01
C GLN A 513 -0.71 -28.57 19.82
N ARG A 514 -2.02 -28.43 19.55
CA ARG A 514 -2.65 -29.06 18.36
C ARG A 514 -2.05 -28.59 17.05
N VAL A 515 -1.74 -27.29 16.94
CA VAL A 515 -1.06 -26.75 15.77
C VAL A 515 0.36 -27.30 15.66
N ALA A 516 1.11 -27.29 16.76
CA ALA A 516 2.47 -27.83 16.80
C ALA A 516 2.52 -29.31 16.41
N ASP A 517 1.58 -30.13 16.89
CA ASP A 517 1.49 -31.56 16.51
C ASP A 517 1.16 -31.76 15.02
N ARG A 518 0.34 -30.87 14.43
CA ARG A 518 0.07 -30.87 12.98
C ARG A 518 1.32 -30.53 12.17
N VAL A 519 2.05 -29.48 12.60
CA VAL A 519 3.30 -29.05 11.95
C VAL A 519 4.36 -30.14 12.06
N ASN A 520 4.56 -30.73 13.24
CA ASN A 520 5.51 -31.82 13.45
C ASN A 520 5.24 -33.00 12.54
N ARG A 521 3.97 -33.45 12.42
CA ARG A 521 3.61 -34.51 11.47
C ARG A 521 3.91 -34.10 10.02
N GLY A 522 3.64 -32.84 9.65
CA GLY A 522 4.01 -32.32 8.34
C GLY A 522 5.51 -32.39 8.06
N VAL A 523 6.33 -32.10 9.06
CA VAL A 523 7.80 -32.23 8.97
C VAL A 523 8.19 -33.71 8.80
N GLU A 524 7.66 -34.61 9.62
CA GLU A 524 7.94 -36.05 9.55
C GLU A 524 7.53 -36.68 8.21
N GLU A 525 6.42 -36.23 7.64
CA GLU A 525 5.88 -36.71 6.36
C GLU A 525 6.45 -35.97 5.15
N ASN A 526 7.40 -35.06 5.35
CA ASN A 526 8.01 -34.22 4.31
C ASN A 526 6.98 -33.44 3.45
N ARG A 527 5.94 -32.88 4.11
CA ARG A 527 4.84 -32.11 3.49
C ARG A 527 4.92 -30.61 3.80
N ILE A 528 6.10 -30.13 4.15
CA ILE A 528 6.30 -28.72 4.49
C ILE A 528 6.62 -27.92 3.22
N GLU A 529 5.74 -26.98 2.89
CA GLU A 529 5.89 -26.09 1.75
C GLU A 529 6.78 -24.88 2.07
N ASP A 530 6.69 -24.35 3.29
CA ASP A 530 7.47 -23.18 3.71
C ASP A 530 8.06 -23.38 5.11
N PRO A 531 9.40 -23.33 5.26
CA PRO A 531 10.07 -23.47 6.55
C PRO A 531 9.77 -22.33 7.52
N PHE A 532 9.33 -21.15 7.05
CA PHE A 532 9.00 -19.99 7.87
C PHE A 532 7.89 -20.28 8.89
N GLY A 533 6.80 -20.91 8.46
CA GLY A 533 5.71 -21.28 9.34
C GLY A 533 6.10 -22.28 10.43
N VAL A 534 7.00 -23.21 10.12
CA VAL A 534 7.55 -24.15 11.10
C VAL A 534 8.39 -23.42 12.15
N ALA A 535 9.24 -22.49 11.72
CA ALA A 535 10.06 -21.67 12.61
C ALA A 535 9.19 -20.83 13.58
N ILE A 536 8.12 -20.19 13.06
CA ILE A 536 7.15 -19.45 13.90
C ILE A 536 6.51 -20.39 14.93
N THR A 537 6.10 -21.60 14.53
CA THR A 537 5.49 -22.56 15.43
C THR A 537 6.43 -22.91 16.59
N TYR A 538 7.71 -23.18 16.32
CA TYR A 538 8.69 -23.44 17.37
C TYR A 538 9.02 -22.23 18.23
N LEU A 539 8.96 -21.00 17.68
CA LEU A 539 9.06 -19.79 18.50
C LEU A 539 7.86 -19.65 19.43
N ALA A 540 6.66 -19.91 18.93
CA ALA A 540 5.43 -19.84 19.69
C ALA A 540 5.37 -20.87 20.83
N THR A 541 5.92 -22.09 20.63
CA THR A 541 6.02 -23.13 21.67
C THR A 541 7.24 -22.95 22.59
N GLY A 542 8.12 -21.97 22.33
CA GLY A 542 9.31 -21.73 23.16
C GLY A 542 10.50 -22.66 22.86
N GLU A 543 10.46 -23.44 21.79
CA GLU A 543 11.52 -24.38 21.39
C GLU A 543 12.63 -23.68 20.60
N LEU A 544 13.34 -22.75 21.26
CA LEU A 544 14.28 -21.81 20.63
C LEU A 544 15.33 -22.48 19.74
N SER A 545 15.90 -23.62 20.16
CA SER A 545 16.92 -24.31 19.35
C SER A 545 16.37 -24.78 18.01
N LYS A 546 15.20 -25.44 18.01
CA LYS A 546 14.54 -25.89 16.79
C LYS A 546 14.10 -24.69 15.93
N ALA A 547 13.59 -23.63 16.57
CA ALA A 547 13.22 -22.40 15.87
C ALA A 547 14.41 -21.83 15.08
N LEU A 548 15.59 -21.72 15.71
CA LEU A 548 16.80 -21.25 15.05
C LEU A 548 17.25 -22.13 13.89
N ASP A 549 17.12 -23.46 14.00
CA ASP A 549 17.43 -24.38 12.89
C ASP A 549 16.50 -24.13 11.70
N TRP A 550 15.22 -23.88 11.95
CA TRP A 550 14.26 -23.59 10.90
C TRP A 550 14.34 -22.15 10.36
N ILE A 551 14.74 -21.16 11.18
CA ILE A 551 15.07 -19.81 10.70
C ILE A 551 16.26 -19.87 9.74
N GLU A 552 17.33 -20.59 10.11
CA GLU A 552 18.48 -20.81 9.21
C GLU A 552 18.05 -21.49 7.91
N LYS A 553 17.14 -22.47 8.00
CA LYS A 553 16.58 -23.13 6.83
C LYS A 553 15.79 -22.16 5.95
N THR A 554 15.02 -21.19 6.49
CA THR A 554 14.34 -20.18 5.68
C THR A 554 15.32 -19.33 4.86
N VAL A 555 16.46 -19.02 5.45
CA VAL A 555 17.51 -18.24 4.78
C VAL A 555 18.20 -19.09 3.69
N ASN A 556 18.59 -20.32 4.03
CA ASN A 556 19.33 -21.21 3.13
C ASN A 556 18.48 -21.68 1.94
N ASP A 557 17.21 -21.94 2.17
CA ASP A 557 16.24 -22.34 1.13
C ASP A 557 15.67 -21.13 0.34
N GLN A 558 16.15 -19.92 0.62
CA GLN A 558 15.69 -18.68 0.00
C GLN A 558 14.16 -18.51 0.07
N SER A 559 13.55 -18.85 1.24
CA SER A 559 12.13 -18.61 1.44
C SER A 559 11.81 -17.13 1.29
N PRO A 560 10.82 -16.74 0.46
CA PRO A 560 10.46 -15.34 0.28
C PRO A 560 10.03 -14.64 1.58
N ASN A 561 9.62 -15.42 2.59
CA ASN A 561 9.18 -14.91 3.88
C ASN A 561 10.33 -14.58 4.84
N ALA A 562 11.58 -14.99 4.52
CA ALA A 562 12.76 -14.70 5.35
C ALA A 562 12.99 -13.20 5.58
N VAL A 563 12.54 -12.35 4.66
CA VAL A 563 12.64 -10.89 4.73
C VAL A 563 11.92 -10.27 5.94
N PHE A 564 10.96 -10.96 6.54
CA PHE A 564 10.18 -10.46 7.68
C PHE A 564 10.71 -10.87 9.05
N TRP A 565 11.82 -11.61 9.14
CA TRP A 565 12.34 -12.06 10.46
C TRP A 565 12.66 -10.92 11.41
N LYS A 566 13.24 -9.84 10.93
CA LYS A 566 13.57 -8.68 11.76
C LYS A 566 12.32 -8.05 12.38
N VAL A 567 11.34 -7.70 11.56
CA VAL A 567 10.14 -6.98 12.00
C VAL A 567 9.15 -7.89 12.75
N GLY A 568 9.04 -9.16 12.36
CA GLY A 568 8.18 -10.14 13.01
C GLY A 568 8.62 -10.50 14.42
N THR A 569 9.89 -10.33 14.75
CA THR A 569 10.45 -10.62 16.09
C THR A 569 10.62 -9.36 16.95
N ALA A 570 10.13 -8.21 16.55
CA ALA A 570 10.11 -6.99 17.34
C ALA A 570 9.32 -7.18 18.66
N ASP A 571 9.64 -6.39 19.71
CA ASP A 571 9.08 -6.58 21.05
C ASP A 571 7.55 -6.53 21.08
N HIS A 572 6.96 -5.57 20.39
CA HIS A 572 5.52 -5.36 20.31
C HIS A 572 4.78 -6.50 19.60
N MET A 573 5.48 -7.26 18.76
CA MET A 573 4.90 -8.42 18.05
C MET A 573 4.77 -9.66 18.93
N ARG A 574 5.42 -9.70 20.09
CA ARG A 574 5.33 -10.77 21.09
C ARG A 574 5.64 -12.18 20.55
N LEU A 575 6.34 -12.27 19.40
CA LEU A 575 6.85 -13.52 18.84
C LEU A 575 8.29 -13.74 19.29
N GLY A 576 8.53 -14.85 19.96
CA GLY A 576 9.82 -15.12 20.57
C GLY A 576 10.09 -14.26 21.80
N SER A 577 11.20 -14.51 22.44
CA SER A 577 11.61 -13.83 23.68
C SER A 577 12.72 -12.81 23.38
N ALA A 578 13.00 -11.92 24.35
CA ALA A 578 14.22 -11.11 24.36
C ALA A 578 15.46 -11.99 24.12
N THR A 579 15.45 -13.24 24.61
CA THR A 579 16.49 -14.24 24.40
C THR A 579 16.74 -14.56 22.92
N LEU A 580 15.72 -14.52 22.05
CA LEU A 580 15.92 -14.72 20.61
C LEU A 580 16.69 -13.54 20.00
N ARG A 581 16.27 -12.30 20.29
CA ARG A 581 16.88 -11.09 19.71
C ARG A 581 18.33 -10.89 20.17
N GLU A 582 18.64 -11.32 21.40
CA GLU A 582 19.99 -11.28 21.95
C GLU A 582 20.83 -12.51 21.54
N ASN A 583 20.22 -13.50 20.90
CA ASN A 583 20.91 -14.73 20.52
C ASN A 583 21.95 -14.46 19.40
N PRO A 584 23.23 -14.76 19.62
CA PRO A 584 24.28 -14.49 18.62
C PRO A 584 24.00 -15.15 17.26
N ARG A 585 23.44 -16.39 17.25
CA ARG A 585 23.11 -17.12 16.02
C ARG A 585 22.00 -16.38 15.25
N PHE A 586 20.98 -15.88 15.91
CA PHE A 586 19.91 -15.10 15.26
C PHE A 586 20.44 -13.79 14.68
N ILE A 587 21.27 -13.07 15.44
CA ILE A 587 21.91 -11.83 14.96
C ILE A 587 22.79 -12.12 13.74
N GLU A 588 23.52 -13.24 13.74
CA GLU A 588 24.34 -13.63 12.59
C GLU A 588 23.48 -13.97 11.36
N LEU A 589 22.34 -14.65 11.56
CA LEU A 589 21.37 -14.90 10.48
C LEU A 589 20.81 -13.61 9.91
N LEU A 590 20.43 -12.62 10.74
CA LEU A 590 19.99 -11.30 10.27
C LEU A 590 21.11 -10.57 9.50
N ARG A 591 22.38 -10.70 9.92
CA ARG A 591 23.52 -10.15 9.18
C ARG A 591 23.72 -10.83 7.83
N SER A 592 23.55 -12.14 7.76
CA SER A 592 23.70 -12.90 6.49
C SER A 592 22.70 -12.49 5.43
N ILE A 593 21.56 -11.91 5.85
CA ILE A 593 20.52 -11.36 4.96
C ILE A 593 20.52 -9.82 4.94
N ASN A 594 21.57 -9.19 5.41
CA ASN A 594 21.77 -7.73 5.43
C ASN A 594 20.65 -6.94 6.17
N LEU A 595 19.95 -7.55 7.12
CA LEU A 595 18.90 -6.90 7.93
C LEU A 595 19.36 -6.40 9.29
N ALA A 596 20.57 -6.70 9.72
CA ALA A 596 21.08 -6.29 11.04
C ALA A 596 21.42 -4.78 11.11
N GLU A 597 21.66 -4.14 9.95
CA GLU A 597 22.10 -2.75 9.86
C GLU A 597 20.93 -1.77 9.58
N TYR A 598 19.76 -2.26 9.18
CA TYR A 598 18.57 -1.45 8.88
C TYR A 598 17.65 -1.26 10.09
#